data_ae8bce4af0c46de89a846932a79c162f
#
_entry.id   ae8bce4af0c46de89a846932a79c162f
#
_cell.length_a   1.000
_cell.length_b   1.000
_cell.length_c   1.000
_cell.angle_alpha   90.00
_cell.angle_beta   90.00
_cell.angle_gamma   90.00
#
_symmetry.space_group_name_H-M   'P 1'
#
loop_
_entity.id
_entity.type
_entity.pdbx_description
1 polymer ?
#
loop_
_entity_poly.entity_id
_entity_poly.type
_entity_poly.pdbx_seq_one_letter_code
_entity_poly.pdbx_strand_id
1 'polypeptide(L)'
;MRLNSLEFAYELITPNPLGMSSGEYIGSHQYTVGPGKDFDLGDVMMPSSPTLTLNFTLAVQHDLKVEVPPNGNRVELVPQGGWQAWLNQGRKPARLFRDQTFSISASSRFKMQMSCERSIGDTCALKNTTDGHEVPLDVSVSLPHGLNRADGSAVIRQPLLLSGAGTEQFNPGFYVNRRPGTLHFEVKKDHADQMLERGGSTYSGQVTVVWDSEL
;
A
#
# COMPACT_ATOMS: atom_id res chain seq x y z
N MET A 1 -31.63 27.28 -45.39
CA MET A 1 -30.63 26.20 -45.24
C MET A 1 -30.81 25.61 -43.86
N ARG A 2 -30.86 24.26 -43.68
CA ARG A 2 -30.97 23.61 -42.36
C ARG A 2 -29.76 22.73 -42.20
N LEU A 3 -29.07 22.85 -41.05
CA LEU A 3 -28.08 21.91 -40.61
C LEU A 3 -28.78 20.78 -39.86
N ASN A 4 -28.67 19.53 -40.34
CA ASN A 4 -29.40 18.39 -39.75
C ASN A 4 -28.61 17.71 -38.64
N SER A 5 -27.28 17.83 -38.64
CA SER A 5 -26.40 17.32 -37.60
C SER A 5 -25.10 18.11 -37.56
N LEU A 6 -24.55 18.27 -36.39
CA LEU A 6 -23.22 18.79 -36.12
C LEU A 6 -22.51 17.80 -35.20
N GLU A 7 -21.34 17.31 -35.64
CA GLU A 7 -20.52 16.43 -34.85
C GLU A 7 -19.23 17.16 -34.48
N PHE A 8 -18.83 17.07 -33.25
CA PHE A 8 -17.55 17.59 -32.78
C PHE A 8 -16.87 16.59 -31.82
N ALA A 9 -15.55 16.59 -31.80
CA ALA A 9 -14.77 15.82 -30.87
C ALA A 9 -14.16 16.76 -29.82
N TYR A 10 -14.01 16.27 -28.60
CA TYR A 10 -13.37 17.00 -27.53
C TYR A 10 -12.42 16.08 -26.78
N GLU A 11 -11.40 16.67 -26.16
CA GLU A 11 -10.50 16.02 -25.22
C GLU A 11 -10.65 16.71 -23.87
N LEU A 12 -10.90 15.92 -22.84
CA LEU A 12 -10.99 16.42 -21.47
C LEU A 12 -9.64 16.17 -20.77
N ILE A 13 -8.91 17.24 -20.49
CA ILE A 13 -7.67 17.19 -19.71
C ILE A 13 -8.04 17.31 -18.23
N THR A 14 -7.87 16.22 -17.48
CA THR A 14 -8.13 16.19 -16.05
C THR A 14 -6.85 16.47 -15.24
N PRO A 15 -6.96 17.04 -14.03
CA PRO A 15 -5.87 17.06 -13.07
C PRO A 15 -5.39 15.63 -12.73
N ASN A 16 -4.17 15.51 -12.20
CA ASN A 16 -3.67 14.20 -11.76
C ASN A 16 -4.59 13.63 -10.64
N PRO A 17 -5.26 12.50 -10.86
CA PRO A 17 -6.20 11.95 -9.89
C PRO A 17 -5.55 11.53 -8.57
N LEU A 18 -4.22 11.27 -8.54
CA LEU A 18 -3.50 10.97 -7.30
C LEU A 18 -3.43 12.16 -6.33
N GLY A 19 -3.62 13.38 -6.82
CA GLY A 19 -3.69 14.59 -5.99
C GLY A 19 -5.10 15.01 -5.61
N MET A 20 -6.11 14.26 -6.05
CA MET A 20 -7.52 14.53 -5.79
C MET A 20 -8.06 13.61 -4.70
N SER A 21 -9.00 14.08 -3.89
CA SER A 21 -9.73 13.21 -2.95
C SER A 21 -10.69 12.28 -3.69
N SER A 22 -11.06 11.16 -3.11
CA SER A 22 -12.17 10.34 -3.63
C SER A 22 -13.46 11.13 -3.63
N GLY A 23 -14.27 10.95 -4.67
CA GLY A 23 -15.57 11.60 -4.76
C GLY A 23 -15.98 11.93 -6.18
N GLU A 24 -17.13 12.57 -6.31
CA GLU A 24 -17.65 13.07 -7.59
C GLU A 24 -17.31 14.55 -7.74
N TYR A 25 -16.74 14.88 -8.88
CA TYR A 25 -16.40 16.24 -9.28
C TYR A 25 -17.29 16.64 -10.44
N ILE A 26 -18.09 17.66 -10.25
CA ILE A 26 -19.03 18.18 -11.25
C ILE A 26 -18.46 19.48 -11.79
N GLY A 27 -18.44 19.59 -13.11
CA GLY A 27 -18.01 20.79 -13.81
C GLY A 27 -18.86 21.06 -15.04
N SER A 28 -18.86 22.30 -15.49
CA SER A 28 -19.47 22.70 -16.76
C SER A 28 -18.55 23.64 -17.52
N HIS A 29 -18.59 23.51 -18.84
CA HIS A 29 -17.94 24.44 -19.75
C HIS A 29 -18.93 24.92 -20.77
N GLN A 30 -18.96 26.23 -21.03
CA GLN A 30 -19.90 26.84 -21.93
C GLN A 30 -19.16 27.41 -23.14
N TYR A 31 -19.56 26.98 -24.31
CA TYR A 31 -19.11 27.53 -25.57
C TYR A 31 -20.17 28.53 -26.11
N THR A 32 -19.70 29.56 -26.77
CA THR A 32 -20.56 30.53 -27.49
C THR A 32 -20.74 30.08 -28.93
N VAL A 33 -21.95 30.29 -29.45
CA VAL A 33 -22.35 29.88 -30.81
C VAL A 33 -22.85 31.09 -31.58
N GLY A 34 -22.32 31.30 -32.77
CA GLY A 34 -22.72 32.40 -33.67
C GLY A 34 -21.54 32.99 -34.45
N PRO A 35 -21.77 33.99 -35.27
CA PRO A 35 -20.72 34.64 -36.04
C PRO A 35 -19.59 35.19 -35.15
N GLY A 36 -18.36 34.80 -35.44
CA GLY A 36 -17.19 35.21 -34.68
C GLY A 36 -17.08 34.64 -33.25
N LYS A 37 -17.79 33.56 -32.93
CA LYS A 37 -17.81 32.87 -31.64
C LYS A 37 -17.06 31.55 -31.69
N ASP A 38 -17.02 30.82 -30.55
CA ASP A 38 -16.32 29.50 -30.46
C ASP A 38 -16.80 28.50 -31.50
N PHE A 39 -18.11 28.48 -31.74
CA PHE A 39 -18.72 27.77 -32.87
C PHE A 39 -19.25 28.77 -33.87
N ASP A 40 -18.48 29.06 -34.90
CA ASP A 40 -18.86 29.94 -35.99
C ASP A 40 -19.47 29.14 -37.14
N LEU A 41 -20.77 29.31 -37.34
CA LEU A 41 -21.54 28.67 -38.40
C LEU A 41 -21.75 29.60 -39.61
N GLY A 42 -21.04 30.72 -39.66
CA GLY A 42 -21.15 31.76 -40.67
C GLY A 42 -22.32 32.72 -40.43
N ASP A 43 -22.37 33.81 -41.20
CA ASP A 43 -23.30 34.92 -40.97
C ASP A 43 -24.77 34.62 -41.36
N VAL A 44 -25.02 33.50 -42.04
CA VAL A 44 -26.33 33.17 -42.56
C VAL A 44 -27.11 32.21 -41.65
N MET A 45 -26.44 31.51 -40.77
CA MET A 45 -27.06 30.54 -39.88
C MET A 45 -27.33 31.13 -38.50
N MET A 46 -28.60 31.25 -38.16
CA MET A 46 -29.02 31.71 -36.84
C MET A 46 -29.15 30.51 -35.90
N PRO A 47 -28.34 30.39 -34.86
CA PRO A 47 -28.47 29.32 -33.88
C PRO A 47 -29.72 29.51 -33.03
N SER A 48 -30.38 28.44 -32.64
CA SER A 48 -31.51 28.47 -31.71
C SER A 48 -31.11 28.81 -30.28
N SER A 49 -29.85 28.64 -29.94
CA SER A 49 -29.25 29.04 -28.67
C SER A 49 -27.90 29.68 -28.93
N PRO A 50 -27.57 30.79 -28.26
CA PRO A 50 -26.26 31.41 -28.39
C PRO A 50 -25.13 30.68 -27.63
N THR A 51 -25.47 29.59 -26.92
CA THR A 51 -24.52 28.85 -26.09
C THR A 51 -24.74 27.35 -26.20
N LEU A 52 -23.64 26.61 -26.11
CA LEU A 52 -23.57 25.17 -25.91
C LEU A 52 -22.89 24.88 -24.58
N THR A 53 -23.60 24.23 -23.66
CA THR A 53 -23.05 23.88 -22.36
C THR A 53 -22.73 22.38 -22.32
N LEU A 54 -21.48 22.03 -21.98
CA LEU A 54 -21.06 20.68 -21.68
C LEU A 54 -20.97 20.51 -20.17
N ASN A 55 -21.65 19.51 -19.63
CA ASN A 55 -21.60 19.15 -18.22
C ASN A 55 -20.79 17.88 -18.06
N PHE A 56 -19.89 17.87 -17.08
CA PHE A 56 -19.02 16.75 -16.79
C PHE A 56 -19.27 16.25 -15.37
N THR A 57 -19.31 14.95 -15.20
CA THR A 57 -19.24 14.29 -13.90
C THR A 57 -18.06 13.34 -13.93
N LEU A 58 -17.09 13.58 -13.06
CA LEU A 58 -15.88 12.78 -12.92
C LEU A 58 -15.90 12.10 -11.57
N ALA A 59 -15.79 10.77 -11.56
CA ALA A 59 -15.66 9.98 -10.33
C ALA A 59 -14.19 9.65 -10.10
N VAL A 60 -13.62 10.14 -9.00
CA VAL A 60 -12.29 9.76 -8.53
C VAL A 60 -12.44 8.66 -7.49
N GLN A 61 -11.85 7.51 -7.77
CA GLN A 61 -11.83 6.36 -6.87
C GLN A 61 -10.38 6.00 -6.57
N HIS A 62 -10.08 5.83 -5.29
CA HIS A 62 -8.79 5.35 -4.86
C HIS A 62 -8.87 3.88 -4.47
N ASP A 63 -7.77 3.16 -4.74
CA ASP A 63 -7.66 1.73 -4.48
C ASP A 63 -6.50 1.47 -3.52
N LEU A 64 -6.75 0.66 -2.51
CA LEU A 64 -5.73 0.05 -1.68
C LEU A 64 -6.05 -1.44 -1.58
N LYS A 65 -5.27 -2.26 -2.24
CA LYS A 65 -5.43 -3.70 -2.25
C LYS A 65 -4.13 -4.39 -1.92
N VAL A 66 -4.17 -5.28 -0.94
CA VAL A 66 -3.04 -6.12 -0.54
C VAL A 66 -3.42 -7.58 -0.70
N GLU A 67 -2.60 -8.33 -1.41
CA GLU A 67 -2.80 -9.76 -1.68
C GLU A 67 -1.61 -10.54 -1.15
N VAL A 68 -1.88 -11.48 -0.26
CA VAL A 68 -0.87 -12.40 0.28
C VAL A 68 -0.95 -13.71 -0.53
N PRO A 69 0.19 -14.32 -0.89
CA PRO A 69 0.19 -15.59 -1.62
C PRO A 69 -0.54 -16.70 -0.82
N PRO A 70 -1.01 -17.75 -1.50
CA PRO A 70 -1.56 -18.92 -0.83
C PRO A 70 -0.61 -19.45 0.25
N ASN A 71 -1.14 -19.76 1.44
CA ASN A 71 -0.38 -20.14 2.66
C ASN A 71 0.54 -19.05 3.26
N GLY A 72 0.48 -17.81 2.76
CA GLY A 72 1.26 -16.69 3.31
C GLY A 72 0.79 -16.18 4.67
N ASN A 73 -0.29 -16.74 5.21
CA ASN A 73 -0.79 -16.46 6.56
C ASN A 73 -0.04 -17.27 7.67
N ARG A 74 0.86 -18.18 7.27
CA ARG A 74 1.71 -18.92 8.20
C ARG A 74 3.16 -18.72 7.84
N VAL A 75 3.93 -18.22 8.79
CA VAL A 75 5.34 -17.89 8.65
C VAL A 75 6.15 -18.75 9.61
N GLU A 76 7.15 -19.45 9.10
CA GLU A 76 8.10 -20.22 9.88
C GLU A 76 9.45 -19.52 9.86
N LEU A 77 9.98 -19.15 11.04
CA LEU A 77 11.27 -18.52 11.16
C LEU A 77 12.37 -19.59 11.13
N VAL A 78 13.36 -19.33 10.30
CA VAL A 78 14.51 -20.24 10.13
C VAL A 78 15.82 -19.47 10.21
N PRO A 79 16.94 -20.12 10.58
CA PRO A 79 18.26 -19.49 10.49
C PRO A 79 18.69 -19.27 9.05
N GLN A 80 19.64 -18.36 8.85
CA GLN A 80 20.24 -18.15 7.53
C GLN A 80 20.90 -19.43 7.03
N GLY A 81 20.55 -19.86 5.80
CA GLY A 81 20.99 -21.14 5.24
C GLY A 81 20.19 -22.36 5.73
N GLY A 82 19.14 -22.13 6.54
CA GLY A 82 18.30 -23.19 7.09
C GLY A 82 18.94 -23.94 8.27
N TRP A 83 18.18 -24.82 8.89
CA TRP A 83 18.62 -25.62 10.05
C TRP A 83 19.78 -26.55 9.74
N GLN A 84 19.89 -27.06 8.51
CA GLN A 84 20.98 -27.94 8.08
C GLN A 84 22.34 -27.25 8.13
N ALA A 85 22.43 -25.98 7.75
CA ALA A 85 23.67 -25.21 7.81
C ALA A 85 24.19 -25.09 9.25
N TRP A 86 23.27 -24.89 10.22
CA TRP A 86 23.65 -24.85 11.64
C TRP A 86 24.09 -26.22 12.16
N LEU A 87 23.33 -27.27 11.86
CA LEU A 87 23.67 -28.64 12.30
C LEU A 87 25.06 -29.09 11.80
N ASN A 88 25.39 -28.74 10.55
CA ASN A 88 26.67 -29.14 9.93
C ASN A 88 27.86 -28.29 10.38
N GLN A 89 27.65 -27.03 10.75
CA GLN A 89 28.74 -26.10 11.09
C GLN A 89 28.92 -25.90 12.58
N GLY A 90 28.03 -26.38 13.43
CA GLY A 90 28.09 -26.22 14.89
C GLY A 90 28.05 -24.79 15.40
N ARG A 91 27.71 -23.82 14.51
CA ARG A 91 27.64 -22.40 14.87
C ARG A 91 26.16 -22.03 15.17
N LYS A 92 25.95 -21.42 16.35
CA LYS A 92 24.65 -20.88 16.70
C LYS A 92 24.22 -19.83 15.66
N PRO A 93 22.95 -19.81 15.20
CA PRO A 93 22.46 -18.83 14.24
C PRO A 93 22.52 -17.42 14.81
N ALA A 94 22.91 -16.46 13.96
CA ALA A 94 22.94 -15.05 14.34
C ALA A 94 21.54 -14.42 14.45
N ARG A 95 20.53 -15.06 13.88
CA ARG A 95 19.11 -14.66 13.93
C ARG A 95 18.23 -15.76 13.38
N LEU A 96 16.95 -15.72 13.75
CA LEU A 96 15.89 -16.47 13.07
C LEU A 96 15.03 -15.47 12.29
N PHE A 97 14.76 -15.75 11.03
CA PHE A 97 14.02 -14.79 10.21
C PHE A 97 13.19 -15.46 9.13
N ARG A 98 12.24 -14.69 8.61
CA ARG A 98 11.50 -15.01 7.39
C ARG A 98 11.07 -13.73 6.68
N ASP A 99 11.22 -13.73 5.39
CA ASP A 99 10.70 -12.70 4.50
C ASP A 99 9.44 -13.23 3.83
N GLN A 100 8.32 -12.52 4.01
CA GLN A 100 7.03 -12.86 3.42
C GLN A 100 6.68 -11.81 2.37
N THR A 101 6.63 -12.22 1.11
CA THR A 101 6.23 -11.35 0.01
C THR A 101 4.71 -11.21 -0.05
N PHE A 102 4.23 -10.03 -0.38
CA PHE A 102 2.85 -9.72 -0.72
C PHE A 102 2.81 -8.85 -1.98
N SER A 103 1.65 -8.75 -2.63
CA SER A 103 1.42 -7.80 -3.72
C SER A 103 0.57 -6.63 -3.23
N ILE A 104 0.92 -5.41 -3.61
CA ILE A 104 0.17 -4.21 -3.25
C ILE A 104 -0.21 -3.40 -4.48
N SER A 105 -1.46 -2.93 -4.50
CA SER A 105 -1.94 -1.86 -5.38
C SER A 105 -2.37 -0.69 -4.52
N ALA A 106 -1.92 0.51 -4.84
CA ALA A 106 -2.26 1.71 -4.09
C ALA A 106 -2.29 2.95 -4.98
N SER A 107 -3.33 3.75 -4.84
CA SER A 107 -3.50 5.04 -5.50
C SER A 107 -3.72 6.19 -4.52
N SER A 108 -3.95 5.90 -3.23
CA SER A 108 -4.09 6.89 -2.16
C SER A 108 -3.06 6.70 -1.07
N ARG A 109 -2.98 7.68 -0.20
CA ARG A 109 -2.22 7.57 1.06
C ARG A 109 -2.81 6.46 1.91
N PHE A 110 -1.96 5.80 2.64
CA PHE A 110 -2.35 4.76 3.58
C PHE A 110 -1.39 4.73 4.76
N LYS A 111 -1.85 4.14 5.85
CA LYS A 111 -1.04 3.82 7.03
C LYS A 111 -0.96 2.32 7.24
N MET A 112 0.02 1.91 8.02
CA MET A 112 0.14 0.53 8.47
C MET A 112 0.15 0.48 9.99
N GLN A 113 -0.59 -0.47 10.53
CA GLN A 113 -0.66 -0.72 11.97
C GLN A 113 -0.38 -2.19 12.23
N MET A 114 0.26 -2.46 13.36
CA MET A 114 0.51 -3.82 13.81
C MET A 114 -0.21 -4.06 15.13
N SER A 115 -0.79 -5.23 15.28
CA SER A 115 -1.29 -5.74 16.55
C SER A 115 -0.92 -7.20 16.73
N CYS A 116 -0.84 -7.67 17.96
CA CYS A 116 -0.48 -9.04 18.26
C CYS A 116 -1.17 -9.55 19.52
N GLU A 117 -1.26 -10.86 19.61
CA GLU A 117 -1.79 -11.52 20.81
C GLU A 117 -0.93 -11.24 22.06
N ARG A 118 0.40 -11.14 21.87
CA ARG A 118 1.39 -10.91 22.93
C ARG A 118 2.43 -9.91 22.48
N SER A 119 2.92 -9.11 23.42
CA SER A 119 3.90 -8.05 23.16
C SER A 119 4.99 -7.99 24.21
N ILE A 120 6.17 -7.56 23.75
CA ILE A 120 7.29 -7.18 24.62
C ILE A 120 7.77 -5.80 24.15
N GLY A 121 7.66 -4.80 25.03
CA GLY A 121 7.91 -3.41 24.65
C GLY A 121 6.94 -2.95 23.56
N ASP A 122 7.46 -2.41 22.48
CA ASP A 122 6.69 -1.88 21.34
C ASP A 122 6.66 -2.85 20.14
N THR A 123 6.92 -4.16 20.37
CA THR A 123 6.87 -5.19 19.32
C THR A 123 6.11 -6.43 19.76
N CYS A 124 5.83 -7.32 18.82
CA CYS A 124 5.16 -8.59 19.09
C CYS A 124 6.05 -9.56 19.87
N ALA A 125 5.46 -10.58 20.47
CA ALA A 125 6.20 -11.64 21.15
C ALA A 125 5.78 -13.02 20.65
N LEU A 126 6.76 -13.94 20.65
CA LEU A 126 6.56 -15.37 20.47
C LEU A 126 6.64 -16.04 21.83
N LYS A 127 5.69 -16.93 22.12
CA LYS A 127 5.63 -17.70 23.36
C LYS A 127 5.99 -19.15 23.13
N ASN A 128 6.85 -19.67 24.01
CA ASN A 128 7.13 -21.09 24.13
C ASN A 128 5.90 -21.83 24.67
N THR A 129 5.46 -22.83 23.95
CA THR A 129 4.27 -23.61 24.32
C THR A 129 4.48 -24.54 25.52
N THR A 130 5.75 -24.81 25.88
CA THR A 130 6.08 -25.76 26.96
C THR A 130 6.24 -25.08 28.32
N ASP A 131 7.07 -24.03 28.39
CA ASP A 131 7.44 -23.36 29.63
C ASP A 131 6.91 -21.91 29.74
N GLY A 132 6.27 -21.41 28.67
CA GLY A 132 5.70 -20.08 28.65
C GLY A 132 6.70 -18.94 28.48
N HIS A 133 7.98 -19.23 28.24
CA HIS A 133 9.03 -18.22 27.97
C HIS A 133 8.66 -17.41 26.71
N GLU A 134 8.85 -16.10 26.77
CA GLU A 134 8.51 -15.18 25.68
C GLU A 134 9.76 -14.49 25.12
N VAL A 135 9.82 -14.29 23.81
CA VAL A 135 10.87 -13.56 23.10
C VAL A 135 10.25 -12.54 22.15
N PRO A 136 10.88 -11.36 21.97
CA PRO A 136 10.38 -10.36 21.04
C PRO A 136 10.53 -10.82 19.59
N LEU A 137 9.57 -10.44 18.77
CA LEU A 137 9.55 -10.63 17.33
C LEU A 137 9.55 -9.25 16.67
N ASP A 138 10.64 -8.88 16.04
CA ASP A 138 10.73 -7.67 15.25
C ASP A 138 10.02 -7.89 13.90
N VAL A 139 9.13 -6.98 13.55
CA VAL A 139 8.44 -6.97 12.27
C VAL A 139 8.76 -5.66 11.56
N SER A 140 9.09 -5.75 10.27
CA SER A 140 9.33 -4.57 9.44
C SER A 140 8.81 -4.79 8.03
N VAL A 141 8.62 -3.69 7.28
CA VAL A 141 8.11 -3.71 5.92
C VAL A 141 9.06 -3.04 4.95
N SER A 142 9.18 -3.62 3.76
CA SER A 142 9.73 -2.98 2.58
C SER A 142 8.63 -2.86 1.53
N LEU A 143 8.40 -1.63 1.06
CA LEU A 143 7.40 -1.35 0.02
C LEU A 143 8.07 -1.20 -1.34
N PRO A 144 7.34 -1.46 -2.43
CA PRO A 144 7.87 -1.30 -3.78
C PRO A 144 8.14 0.17 -4.11
N HIS A 145 9.00 0.38 -5.10
CA HIS A 145 9.22 1.70 -5.67
C HIS A 145 7.89 2.35 -6.08
N GLY A 146 7.74 3.61 -5.74
CA GLY A 146 6.51 4.37 -5.94
C GLY A 146 5.67 4.54 -4.67
N LEU A 147 5.94 3.77 -3.62
CA LEU A 147 5.37 3.95 -2.29
C LEU A 147 6.47 4.46 -1.37
N ASN A 148 6.32 5.68 -0.89
CA ASN A 148 7.32 6.39 -0.12
C ASN A 148 6.79 6.76 1.27
N ARG A 149 7.69 7.07 2.19
CA ARG A 149 7.36 7.73 3.45
C ARG A 149 6.84 9.14 3.21
N ALA A 150 6.33 9.78 4.26
CA ALA A 150 5.87 11.16 4.20
C ALA A 150 6.96 12.15 3.75
N ASP A 151 8.22 11.86 4.05
CA ASP A 151 9.40 12.65 3.63
C ASP A 151 9.90 12.37 2.21
N GLY A 152 9.21 11.48 1.47
CA GLY A 152 9.57 11.06 0.12
C GLY A 152 10.64 9.98 0.04
N SER A 153 11.19 9.52 1.15
CA SER A 153 12.19 8.45 1.17
C SER A 153 11.59 7.08 0.90
N ALA A 154 12.40 6.16 0.35
CA ALA A 154 11.99 4.79 0.10
C ALA A 154 11.73 4.04 1.42
N VAL A 155 10.77 3.12 1.39
CA VAL A 155 10.40 2.28 2.54
C VAL A 155 11.19 0.98 2.48
N ILE A 156 12.29 0.92 3.23
CA ILE A 156 13.18 -0.23 3.29
C ILE A 156 13.30 -0.67 4.75
N ARG A 157 12.83 -1.87 5.09
CA ARG A 157 12.84 -2.43 6.44
C ARG A 157 12.36 -1.45 7.50
N GLN A 158 11.28 -0.71 7.18
CA GLN A 158 10.63 0.19 8.13
C GLN A 158 10.03 -0.64 9.26
N PRO A 159 10.45 -0.45 10.52
CA PRO A 159 9.84 -1.15 11.65
C PRO A 159 8.33 -0.91 11.72
N LEU A 160 7.59 -1.97 11.98
CA LEU A 160 6.19 -1.91 12.37
C LEU A 160 6.15 -1.99 13.90
N LEU A 161 5.75 -0.92 14.54
CA LEU A 161 5.65 -0.81 15.99
C LEU A 161 4.18 -0.85 16.42
N LEU A 162 3.91 -1.33 17.62
CA LEU A 162 2.54 -1.34 18.17
C LEU A 162 2.00 0.08 18.38
N SER A 163 2.90 1.03 18.69
CA SER A 163 2.57 2.46 18.75
C SER A 163 2.19 3.07 17.39
N GLY A 164 2.51 2.39 16.26
CA GLY A 164 2.32 2.91 14.92
C GLY A 164 3.38 3.93 14.49
N ALA A 165 4.39 4.21 15.33
CA ALA A 165 5.41 5.22 15.02
C ALA A 165 6.20 4.88 13.75
N GLY A 166 6.27 5.86 12.84
CA GLY A 166 6.97 5.76 11.55
C GLY A 166 6.21 5.04 10.45
N THR A 167 4.95 4.63 10.70
CA THR A 167 4.07 3.99 9.72
C THR A 167 2.70 4.65 9.62
N GLU A 168 2.61 5.90 10.11
CA GLU A 168 1.40 6.70 10.13
C GLU A 168 0.97 7.14 8.72
N GLN A 169 1.93 7.21 7.78
CA GLN A 169 1.62 7.65 6.43
C GLN A 169 2.63 7.14 5.40
N PHE A 170 2.09 6.52 4.36
CA PHE A 170 2.79 6.20 3.12
C PHE A 170 2.09 6.85 1.94
N ASN A 171 2.88 7.40 1.01
CA ASN A 171 2.38 8.17 -0.12
C ASN A 171 2.74 7.47 -1.44
N PRO A 172 1.76 7.21 -2.32
CA PRO A 172 2.07 6.83 -3.69
C PRO A 172 2.52 8.06 -4.48
N GLY A 173 3.69 7.98 -5.11
CA GLY A 173 4.16 9.00 -6.07
C GLY A 173 3.48 8.87 -7.44
N PHE A 174 2.97 7.69 -7.73
CA PHE A 174 2.18 7.33 -8.91
C PHE A 174 1.32 6.11 -8.58
N TYR A 175 0.37 5.76 -9.46
CA TYR A 175 -0.43 4.55 -9.25
C TYR A 175 0.46 3.29 -9.27
N VAL A 176 0.50 2.62 -8.14
CA VAL A 176 1.20 1.35 -7.98
C VAL A 176 0.21 0.22 -8.19
N ASN A 177 0.46 -0.65 -9.15
CA ASN A 177 -0.42 -1.77 -9.47
C ASN A 177 0.30 -3.10 -9.30
N ARG A 178 -0.17 -3.93 -8.36
CA ARG A 178 0.29 -5.30 -8.08
C ARG A 178 1.82 -5.44 -8.01
N ARG A 179 2.46 -4.54 -7.28
CA ARG A 179 3.91 -4.59 -7.07
C ARG A 179 4.26 -5.38 -5.82
N PRO A 180 5.38 -6.11 -5.81
CA PRO A 180 5.78 -6.89 -4.65
C PRO A 180 6.29 -5.98 -3.53
N GLY A 181 5.78 -6.19 -2.32
CA GLY A 181 6.35 -5.73 -1.07
C GLY A 181 6.78 -6.92 -0.22
N THR A 182 7.45 -6.66 0.90
CA THR A 182 7.95 -7.70 1.79
C THR A 182 7.72 -7.33 3.24
N LEU A 183 7.10 -8.21 4.00
CA LEU A 183 7.12 -8.21 5.46
C LEU A 183 8.32 -9.05 5.93
N HIS A 184 9.12 -8.48 6.81
CA HIS A 184 10.28 -9.13 7.40
C HIS A 184 9.98 -9.44 8.85
N PHE A 185 10.14 -10.69 9.23
CA PHE A 185 9.99 -11.18 10.59
C PHE A 185 11.35 -11.63 11.09
N GLU A 186 11.77 -11.17 12.27
CA GLU A 186 13.10 -11.45 12.78
C GLU A 186 13.11 -11.61 14.31
N VAL A 187 13.77 -12.65 14.79
CA VAL A 187 14.22 -12.78 16.18
C VAL A 187 15.73 -12.59 16.20
N LYS A 188 16.19 -11.58 16.92
CA LYS A 188 17.61 -11.23 17.04
C LYS A 188 18.40 -12.29 17.79
N LYS A 189 19.72 -12.22 17.64
CA LYS A 189 20.68 -13.20 18.15
C LYS A 189 20.46 -13.58 19.62
N ASP A 190 20.40 -12.61 20.51
CA ASP A 190 20.34 -12.85 21.96
C ASP A 190 19.07 -13.62 22.36
N HIS A 191 17.96 -13.35 21.70
CA HIS A 191 16.69 -14.05 21.88
C HIS A 191 16.65 -15.39 21.17
N ALA A 192 17.29 -15.51 20.00
CA ALA A 192 17.46 -16.79 19.33
C ALA A 192 18.31 -17.75 20.16
N ASP A 193 19.38 -17.26 20.81
CA ASP A 193 20.17 -18.05 21.73
C ASP A 193 19.35 -18.58 22.92
N GLN A 194 18.48 -17.73 23.51
CA GLN A 194 17.56 -18.14 24.58
C GLN A 194 16.55 -19.23 24.12
N MET A 195 16.08 -19.13 22.87
CA MET A 195 15.20 -20.15 22.28
C MET A 195 15.93 -21.49 22.11
N LEU A 196 17.17 -21.45 21.65
CA LEU A 196 17.99 -22.65 21.42
C LEU A 196 18.39 -23.37 22.71
N GLU A 197 18.54 -22.65 23.82
CA GLU A 197 18.78 -23.25 25.15
C GLU A 197 17.56 -24.07 25.63
N ARG A 198 16.38 -23.84 25.06
CA ARG A 198 15.13 -24.57 25.33
C ARG A 198 14.82 -25.54 24.18
N GLY A 199 15.81 -26.36 23.82
CA GLY A 199 15.71 -27.33 22.75
C GLY A 199 14.49 -28.24 22.87
N GLY A 200 13.87 -28.58 21.71
CA GLY A 200 12.67 -29.42 21.64
C GLY A 200 11.35 -28.68 21.91
N SER A 201 11.38 -27.37 22.15
CA SER A 201 10.18 -26.55 22.35
C SER A 201 9.75 -25.81 21.06
N THR A 202 8.47 -25.47 21.01
CA THR A 202 7.89 -24.68 19.91
C THR A 202 7.51 -23.30 20.40
N TYR A 203 7.93 -22.27 19.65
CA TYR A 203 7.52 -20.89 19.86
C TYR A 203 6.48 -20.51 18.83
N SER A 204 5.42 -19.87 19.26
CA SER A 204 4.35 -19.41 18.39
C SER A 204 3.78 -18.07 18.85
N GLY A 205 3.17 -17.32 17.93
CA GLY A 205 2.47 -16.07 18.20
C GLY A 205 1.65 -15.65 16.99
N GLN A 206 0.68 -14.78 17.22
CA GLN A 206 -0.15 -14.21 16.17
C GLN A 206 0.18 -12.73 16.00
N VAL A 207 0.41 -12.34 14.74
CA VAL A 207 0.65 -10.96 14.32
C VAL A 207 -0.41 -10.58 13.29
N THR A 208 -1.04 -9.43 13.49
CA THR A 208 -1.98 -8.83 12.55
C THR A 208 -1.38 -7.54 12.02
N VAL A 209 -1.27 -7.43 10.71
CA VAL A 209 -0.87 -6.19 10.03
C VAL A 209 -2.07 -5.64 9.29
N VAL A 210 -2.42 -4.40 9.57
CA VAL A 210 -3.55 -3.69 8.97
C VAL A 210 -3.01 -2.61 8.04
N TRP A 211 -3.51 -2.58 6.83
CA TRP A 211 -3.34 -1.49 5.87
C TRP A 211 -4.64 -0.70 5.83
N ASP A 212 -4.57 0.57 6.14
CA ASP A 212 -5.73 1.45 6.22
C ASP A 212 -5.55 2.63 5.28
N SER A 213 -6.44 2.75 4.30
CA SER A 213 -6.46 3.89 3.38
C SER A 213 -7.08 5.08 4.08
N GLU A 214 -6.33 6.15 4.26
CA GLU A 214 -6.90 7.45 4.63
C GLU A 214 -7.69 7.99 3.42
N LEU A 215 -8.99 8.03 3.58
CA LEU A 215 -9.91 8.67 2.62
C LEU A 215 -9.95 10.17 2.83
#